data_325bb96985bed96dd4d9a5f10059e0eb
#
_entry.id   325bb96985bed96dd4d9a5f10059e0eb
#
_cell.length_a   1.000
_cell.length_b   1.000
_cell.length_c   1.000
_cell.angle_alpha   90.00
_cell.angle_beta   90.00
_cell.angle_gamma   90.00
#
_symmetry.space_group_name_H-M   'P 1'
#
loop_
_entity.id
_entity.type
_entity.pdbx_description
1 polymer ?
#
loop_
_entity_poly.entity_id
_entity_poly.type
_entity_poly.pdbx_seq_one_letter_code
_entity_poly.pdbx_strand_id
1 'polypeptide(L)'
;TEAGGFKEIAFSVKGPGAWRRFQFERGVHRVQRVPATEAQVRIHTSTVTVAVLPEPEEVELPAIPAKDLQVDVFRSSGPGGQGVNTTDSAVRIRHLPTGLVVTCQDERSQLRNKGKAMRVLRARLLDALQQDKQRQTASDRRKQVGTGERSEKIRTYNFPDRRVTDHRIGLTLHKFDLILDGDLQELVDALTAADRAAALQVQQEQPDQ
;
A
#
# COMPACT_ATOMS: atom_id res chain seq x y z
N THR A 1 -20.38 -0.20 14.78
CA THR A 1 -21.63 -0.90 14.42
C THR A 1 -22.68 -0.67 15.50
N GLU A 2 -23.96 -0.83 15.18
CA GLU A 2 -25.07 -0.72 16.13
C GLU A 2 -24.92 -1.69 17.32
N ALA A 3 -24.22 -2.80 17.14
CA ALA A 3 -23.92 -3.80 18.18
C ALA A 3 -22.65 -3.48 19.00
N GLY A 4 -22.09 -2.26 18.94
CA GLY A 4 -20.92 -1.83 19.71
C GLY A 4 -19.56 -2.32 19.20
N GLY A 5 -19.50 -3.04 18.08
CA GLY A 5 -18.25 -3.51 17.49
C GLY A 5 -17.67 -2.55 16.44
N PHE A 6 -16.43 -2.79 16.02
CA PHE A 6 -15.79 -2.08 14.93
C PHE A 6 -16.10 -2.75 13.58
N LYS A 7 -16.39 -1.95 12.56
CA LYS A 7 -16.50 -2.43 11.16
C LYS A 7 -15.13 -2.48 10.49
N GLU A 8 -14.31 -1.50 10.79
CA GLU A 8 -12.93 -1.37 10.32
C GLU A 8 -12.12 -0.67 11.40
N ILE A 9 -10.88 -1.09 11.58
CA ILE A 9 -9.93 -0.45 12.47
C ILE A 9 -8.56 -0.40 11.76
N ALA A 10 -7.91 0.74 11.80
CA ALA A 10 -6.54 0.91 11.32
C ALA A 10 -5.70 1.50 12.45
N PHE A 11 -4.51 0.94 12.65
CA PHE A 11 -3.57 1.43 13.65
C PHE A 11 -2.13 1.20 13.18
N SER A 12 -1.22 2.03 13.67
CA SER A 12 0.21 1.94 13.40
C SER A 12 0.92 1.24 14.56
N VAL A 13 1.80 0.30 14.23
CA VAL A 13 2.65 -0.40 15.21
C VAL A 13 4.09 0.00 14.97
N LYS A 14 4.71 0.67 15.97
CA LYS A 14 6.10 1.13 15.92
C LYS A 14 6.96 0.28 16.84
N GLY A 15 8.12 -0.11 16.35
CA GLY A 15 9.10 -0.84 17.15
C GLY A 15 10.02 -1.74 16.32
N PRO A 16 11.18 -2.13 16.87
CA PRO A 16 12.09 -3.01 16.19
C PRO A 16 11.44 -4.38 15.96
N GLY A 17 11.47 -4.84 14.72
CA GLY A 17 10.91 -6.14 14.35
C GLY A 17 9.39 -6.21 14.24
N ALA A 18 8.66 -5.08 14.30
CA ALA A 18 7.20 -5.06 14.16
C ALA A 18 6.75 -5.75 12.86
N TRP A 19 7.35 -5.40 11.72
CA TRP A 19 7.08 -6.06 10.45
C TRP A 19 7.26 -7.58 10.51
N ARG A 20 8.37 -8.04 11.06
CA ARG A 20 8.70 -9.47 11.16
C ARG A 20 7.65 -10.26 11.98
N ARG A 21 7.05 -9.63 12.98
CA ARG A 21 6.01 -10.25 13.81
C ARG A 21 4.65 -10.28 13.11
N PHE A 22 4.26 -9.19 12.46
CA PHE A 22 2.91 -9.04 11.92
C PHE A 22 2.78 -9.46 10.46
N GLN A 23 3.86 -9.67 9.71
CA GLN A 23 3.81 -10.09 8.30
C GLN A 23 2.97 -11.36 8.07
N PHE A 24 2.89 -12.24 9.05
CA PHE A 24 2.12 -13.48 8.97
C PHE A 24 0.65 -13.32 9.35
N GLU A 25 0.23 -12.16 9.85
CA GLU A 25 -1.16 -11.89 10.21
C GLU A 25 -2.01 -11.45 9.02
N ARG A 26 -1.39 -11.15 7.88
CA ARG A 26 -2.08 -10.75 6.65
C ARG A 26 -2.89 -11.90 6.07
N GLY A 27 -4.17 -11.64 5.75
CA GLY A 27 -5.08 -12.61 5.14
C GLY A 27 -6.45 -12.64 5.77
N VAL A 28 -7.16 -13.75 5.58
CA VAL A 28 -8.53 -13.96 6.06
C VAL A 28 -8.51 -14.79 7.35
N HIS A 29 -9.01 -14.22 8.44
CA HIS A 29 -9.19 -14.89 9.73
C HIS A 29 -10.65 -15.31 9.87
N ARG A 30 -10.89 -16.57 10.13
CA ARG A 30 -12.22 -17.13 10.34
C ARG A 30 -12.54 -17.21 11.84
N VAL A 31 -13.70 -16.73 12.23
CA VAL A 31 -14.17 -16.76 13.61
C VAL A 31 -15.44 -17.60 13.69
N GLN A 32 -15.46 -18.57 14.60
CA GLN A 32 -16.61 -19.40 14.92
C GLN A 32 -17.02 -19.12 16.36
N ARG A 33 -18.16 -18.44 16.54
CA ARG A 33 -18.70 -18.11 17.87
C ARG A 33 -20.20 -18.03 17.82
N VAL A 34 -20.83 -18.09 18.99
CA VAL A 34 -22.23 -17.72 19.17
C VAL A 34 -22.29 -16.20 19.35
N PRO A 35 -22.91 -15.44 18.44
CA PRO A 35 -23.07 -13.99 18.59
C PRO A 35 -23.92 -13.64 19.80
N ALA A 36 -23.69 -12.48 20.43
CA ALA A 36 -24.51 -11.99 21.53
C ALA A 36 -25.99 -11.75 21.16
N THR A 37 -26.28 -11.57 19.87
CA THR A 37 -27.61 -11.36 19.30
C THR A 37 -28.34 -12.66 18.93
N GLU A 38 -27.68 -13.83 19.06
CA GLU A 38 -28.27 -15.12 18.69
C GLU A 38 -29.07 -15.75 19.85
N ALA A 39 -30.38 -15.80 19.71
CA ALA A 39 -31.26 -16.32 20.72
C ALA A 39 -31.27 -17.87 20.87
N GLN A 40 -30.89 -18.59 19.77
CA GLN A 40 -30.93 -20.06 19.73
C GLN A 40 -29.57 -20.73 19.96
N VAL A 41 -28.59 -19.96 20.45
CA VAL A 41 -27.22 -20.44 20.77
C VAL A 41 -26.53 -21.15 19.58
N ARG A 42 -26.87 -20.79 18.33
CA ARG A 42 -26.26 -21.37 17.15
C ARG A 42 -24.87 -20.75 16.88
N ILE A 43 -23.92 -21.59 16.50
CA ILE A 43 -22.58 -21.16 16.13
C ILE A 43 -22.63 -20.48 14.76
N HIS A 44 -22.23 -19.21 14.69
CA HIS A 44 -22.05 -18.47 13.46
C HIS A 44 -20.58 -18.44 13.05
N THR A 45 -20.36 -18.45 11.74
CA THR A 45 -19.03 -18.30 11.17
C THR A 45 -18.92 -16.96 10.48
N SER A 46 -17.97 -16.14 10.89
CA SER A 46 -17.64 -14.84 10.29
C SER A 46 -16.17 -14.81 9.86
N THR A 47 -15.84 -13.84 9.02
CA THR A 47 -14.47 -13.59 8.56
C THR A 47 -14.06 -12.16 8.89
N VAL A 48 -12.78 -11.99 9.21
CA VAL A 48 -12.11 -10.70 9.35
C VAL A 48 -10.91 -10.71 8.43
N THR A 49 -10.78 -9.69 7.61
CA THR A 49 -9.63 -9.54 6.71
C THR A 49 -8.59 -8.61 7.35
N VAL A 50 -7.34 -9.04 7.36
CA VAL A 50 -6.21 -8.29 7.90
C VAL A 50 -5.25 -7.95 6.78
N ALA A 51 -4.91 -6.67 6.63
CA ALA A 51 -3.86 -6.21 5.76
C ALA A 51 -2.74 -5.60 6.61
N VAL A 52 -1.51 -6.05 6.37
CA VAL A 52 -0.31 -5.52 7.02
C VAL A 52 0.52 -4.83 5.95
N LEU A 53 0.67 -3.52 6.10
CA LEU A 53 1.36 -2.67 5.14
C LEU A 53 2.49 -1.91 5.85
N PRO A 54 3.63 -1.70 5.18
CA PRO A 54 4.64 -0.78 5.73
C PRO A 54 4.07 0.63 5.79
N GLU A 55 4.45 1.39 6.81
CA GLU A 55 4.09 2.80 6.91
C GLU A 55 4.69 3.54 5.69
N PRO A 56 3.87 4.30 4.93
CA PRO A 56 4.38 4.99 3.76
C PRO A 56 5.35 6.08 4.18
N GLU A 57 6.58 6.02 3.67
CA GLU A 57 7.52 7.12 3.76
C GLU A 57 7.05 8.29 2.89
N GLU A 58 7.32 9.52 3.33
CA GLU A 58 7.05 10.70 2.53
C GLU A 58 7.79 10.60 1.19
N VAL A 59 7.04 10.84 0.10
CA VAL A 59 7.61 10.83 -1.24
C VAL A 59 8.25 12.19 -1.47
N GLU A 60 9.55 12.27 -1.33
CA GLU A 60 10.29 13.44 -1.78
C GLU A 60 10.59 13.32 -3.28
N LEU A 61 10.34 14.41 -4.01
CA LEU A 61 10.71 14.46 -5.41
C LEU A 61 12.23 14.69 -5.50
N PRO A 62 12.99 13.77 -6.10
CA PRO A 62 14.42 13.98 -6.33
C PRO A 62 14.65 15.17 -7.25
N ALA A 63 15.83 15.77 -7.17
CA ALA A 63 16.21 16.87 -8.07
C ALA A 63 16.12 16.38 -9.53
N ILE A 64 15.38 17.11 -10.36
CA ILE A 64 15.23 16.76 -11.78
C ILE A 64 16.50 17.20 -12.50
N PRO A 65 17.30 16.28 -13.07
CA PRO A 65 18.54 16.65 -13.77
C PRO A 65 18.20 17.37 -15.07
N ALA A 66 19.02 18.35 -15.44
CA ALA A 66 18.81 19.16 -16.63
C ALA A 66 18.82 18.33 -17.94
N LYS A 67 19.56 17.20 -17.96
CA LYS A 67 19.61 16.28 -19.10
C LYS A 67 18.28 15.59 -19.41
N ASP A 68 17.40 15.49 -18.41
CA ASP A 68 16.09 14.85 -18.55
C ASP A 68 14.99 15.85 -18.95
N LEU A 69 15.38 17.11 -19.18
CA LEU A 69 14.49 18.19 -19.55
C LEU A 69 14.80 18.71 -20.97
N GLN A 70 13.80 18.71 -21.81
CA GLN A 70 13.79 19.44 -23.06
C GLN A 70 12.99 20.73 -22.87
N VAL A 71 13.59 21.87 -23.15
CA VAL A 71 12.99 23.19 -23.02
C VAL A 71 12.89 23.84 -24.38
N ASP A 72 11.68 24.02 -24.86
CA ASP A 72 11.38 24.71 -26.12
C ASP A 72 10.74 26.07 -25.81
N VAL A 73 11.14 27.07 -26.56
CA VAL A 73 10.58 28.43 -26.51
C VAL A 73 9.83 28.72 -27.80
N PHE A 74 8.72 29.43 -27.67
CA PHE A 74 7.88 29.76 -28.80
C PHE A 74 7.08 31.04 -28.55
N ARG A 75 6.43 31.55 -29.58
CA ARG A 75 5.55 32.73 -29.44
C ARG A 75 4.29 32.40 -28.72
N SER A 76 3.90 33.23 -27.76
CA SER A 76 2.63 33.07 -27.06
C SER A 76 1.47 33.31 -28.04
N SER A 77 0.40 32.54 -27.88
CA SER A 77 -0.84 32.68 -28.65
C SER A 77 -1.90 33.39 -27.81
N GLY A 78 -2.63 34.32 -28.45
CA GLY A 78 -3.74 35.03 -27.79
C GLY A 78 -3.88 36.45 -28.23
N PRO A 79 -4.95 37.17 -27.79
CA PRO A 79 -5.14 38.57 -28.07
C PRO A 79 -4.05 39.38 -27.35
N GLY A 80 -3.20 40.08 -28.11
CA GLY A 80 -2.11 40.87 -27.56
C GLY A 80 -1.55 41.86 -28.59
N GLY A 81 -0.81 42.83 -28.06
CA GLY A 81 -0.12 43.85 -28.88
C GLY A 81 1.23 43.31 -29.41
N GLN A 82 2.10 44.22 -29.85
CA GLN A 82 3.35 43.95 -30.51
C GLN A 82 4.27 42.96 -29.71
N GLY A 83 4.32 43.06 -28.38
CA GLY A 83 5.13 42.18 -27.54
C GLY A 83 4.71 40.69 -27.56
N VAL A 84 3.44 40.39 -27.74
CA VAL A 84 2.92 39.00 -27.82
C VAL A 84 3.27 38.40 -29.20
N ASN A 85 3.21 39.21 -30.23
CA ASN A 85 3.37 38.76 -31.62
C ASN A 85 4.83 38.66 -32.08
N THR A 86 5.76 39.35 -31.39
CA THR A 86 7.17 39.41 -31.81
C THR A 86 8.13 38.69 -30.89
N THR A 87 7.76 38.43 -29.62
CA THR A 87 8.68 37.87 -28.61
C THR A 87 8.38 36.42 -28.29
N ASP A 88 9.39 35.54 -28.33
CA ASP A 88 9.28 34.13 -27.92
C ASP A 88 9.29 34.04 -26.38
N SER A 89 8.16 34.39 -25.77
CA SER A 89 7.97 34.40 -24.31
C SER A 89 7.38 33.14 -23.74
N ALA A 90 6.69 32.33 -24.53
CA ALA A 90 6.09 31.08 -24.12
C ALA A 90 7.14 29.96 -23.99
N VAL A 91 7.02 29.12 -22.99
CA VAL A 91 7.93 28.02 -22.70
C VAL A 91 7.17 26.72 -22.61
N ARG A 92 7.71 25.69 -23.28
CA ARG A 92 7.27 24.30 -23.16
C ARG A 92 8.43 23.51 -22.56
N ILE A 93 8.14 22.78 -21.49
CA ILE A 93 9.10 21.87 -20.85
C ILE A 93 8.56 20.45 -20.97
N ARG A 94 9.38 19.57 -21.55
CA ARG A 94 9.12 18.14 -21.62
C ARG A 94 10.09 17.40 -20.72
N HIS A 95 9.57 16.55 -19.85
CA HIS A 95 10.37 15.61 -19.08
C HIS A 95 10.53 14.33 -19.89
N LEU A 96 11.76 14.04 -20.34
CA LEU A 96 12.05 12.95 -21.29
C LEU A 96 11.68 11.56 -20.75
N PRO A 97 12.01 11.20 -19.48
CA PRO A 97 11.73 9.86 -18.97
C PRO A 97 10.24 9.55 -18.84
N THR A 98 9.40 10.53 -18.45
CA THR A 98 7.96 10.31 -18.23
C THR A 98 7.09 10.79 -19.40
N GLY A 99 7.66 11.54 -20.34
CA GLY A 99 6.92 12.14 -21.44
C GLY A 99 5.99 13.30 -21.03
N LEU A 100 5.98 13.71 -19.76
CA LEU A 100 5.14 14.81 -19.29
C LEU A 100 5.55 16.13 -19.94
N VAL A 101 4.54 16.86 -20.44
CA VAL A 101 4.72 18.15 -21.09
C VAL A 101 3.96 19.22 -20.31
N VAL A 102 4.64 20.32 -20.05
CA VAL A 102 4.06 21.52 -19.42
C VAL A 102 4.35 22.72 -20.29
N THR A 103 3.32 23.47 -20.59
CA THR A 103 3.43 24.73 -21.35
C THR A 103 2.99 25.89 -20.44
N CYS A 104 3.72 26.99 -20.47
CA CYS A 104 3.41 28.22 -19.74
C CYS A 104 3.61 29.44 -20.62
N GLN A 105 2.59 30.28 -20.71
CA GLN A 105 2.61 31.53 -21.50
C GLN A 105 1.95 32.70 -20.77
N ASP A 106 1.86 32.63 -19.43
CA ASP A 106 1.08 33.57 -18.62
C ASP A 106 1.76 34.93 -18.48
N GLU A 107 3.07 34.93 -18.51
CA GLU A 107 3.90 36.12 -18.27
C GLU A 107 4.56 36.63 -19.54
N ARG A 108 4.89 37.93 -19.57
CA ARG A 108 5.65 38.51 -20.67
C ARG A 108 7.13 38.08 -20.68
N SER A 109 7.62 37.62 -19.55
CA SER A 109 9.02 37.20 -19.37
C SER A 109 9.17 35.71 -19.56
N GLN A 110 9.99 35.28 -20.50
CA GLN A 110 10.39 33.91 -20.76
C GLN A 110 10.94 33.22 -19.50
N LEU A 111 11.79 33.94 -18.72
CA LEU A 111 12.40 33.41 -17.51
C LEU A 111 11.35 33.09 -16.43
N ARG A 112 10.34 33.98 -16.28
CA ARG A 112 9.22 33.75 -15.36
C ARG A 112 8.34 32.58 -15.79
N ASN A 113 8.05 32.46 -17.09
CA ASN A 113 7.31 31.34 -17.64
C ASN A 113 8.05 30.02 -17.45
N LYS A 114 9.38 30.00 -17.66
CA LYS A 114 10.22 28.82 -17.37
C LYS A 114 10.16 28.44 -15.89
N GLY A 115 10.26 29.41 -14.98
CA GLY A 115 10.14 29.14 -13.53
C GLY A 115 8.77 28.61 -13.12
N LYS A 116 7.66 29.13 -13.71
CA LYS A 116 6.31 28.60 -13.50
C LYS A 116 6.16 27.19 -14.06
N ALA A 117 6.58 26.96 -15.30
CA ALA A 117 6.52 25.65 -15.95
C ALA A 117 7.27 24.58 -15.14
N MET A 118 8.46 24.92 -14.62
CA MET A 118 9.22 24.02 -13.76
C MET A 118 8.49 23.68 -12.45
N ARG A 119 7.83 24.64 -11.82
CA ARG A 119 7.04 24.40 -10.61
C ARG A 119 5.86 23.47 -10.90
N VAL A 120 5.13 23.73 -11.99
CA VAL A 120 4.01 22.88 -12.41
C VAL A 120 4.47 21.48 -12.78
N LEU A 121 5.62 21.36 -13.48
CA LEU A 121 6.21 20.06 -13.82
C LEU A 121 6.54 19.26 -12.56
N ARG A 122 7.20 19.90 -11.57
CA ARG A 122 7.51 19.25 -10.29
C ARG A 122 6.26 18.76 -9.57
N ALA A 123 5.22 19.60 -9.49
CA ALA A 123 3.96 19.21 -8.87
C ALA A 123 3.33 17.99 -9.56
N ARG A 124 3.25 17.99 -10.91
CA ARG A 124 2.70 16.86 -11.68
C ARG A 124 3.51 15.58 -11.54
N LEU A 125 4.84 15.68 -11.48
CA LEU A 125 5.71 14.52 -11.24
C LEU A 125 5.50 13.95 -9.84
N LEU A 126 5.38 14.82 -8.83
CA LEU A 126 5.09 14.39 -7.47
C LEU A 126 3.73 13.71 -7.36
N ASP A 127 2.70 14.29 -7.98
CA ASP A 127 1.35 13.69 -8.02
C ASP A 127 1.38 12.32 -8.71
N ALA A 128 2.09 12.18 -9.83
CA ALA A 128 2.24 10.91 -10.52
C ALA A 128 2.90 9.85 -9.65
N LEU A 129 4.01 10.18 -8.97
CA LEU A 129 4.71 9.28 -8.05
C LEU A 129 3.82 8.88 -6.86
N GLN A 130 3.06 9.82 -6.29
CA GLN A 130 2.13 9.53 -5.20
C GLN A 130 1.00 8.60 -5.66
N GLN A 131 0.43 8.85 -6.85
CA GLN A 131 -0.60 7.99 -7.41
C GLN A 131 -0.10 6.57 -7.67
N ASP A 132 1.11 6.42 -8.21
CA ASP A 132 1.70 5.10 -8.46
C ASP A 132 1.95 4.36 -7.15
N LYS A 133 2.49 5.03 -6.13
CA LYS A 133 2.66 4.46 -4.78
C LYS A 133 1.32 4.05 -4.16
N GLN A 134 0.29 4.88 -4.30
CA GLN A 134 -1.06 4.55 -3.81
C GLN A 134 -1.67 3.35 -4.56
N ARG A 135 -1.51 3.28 -5.89
CA ARG A 135 -1.95 2.12 -6.69
C ARG A 135 -1.26 0.84 -6.27
N GLN A 136 0.05 0.91 -6.03
CA GLN A 136 0.83 -0.23 -5.56
C GLN A 136 0.34 -0.70 -4.18
N THR A 137 0.23 0.22 -3.21
CA THR A 137 -0.29 -0.08 -1.87
C THR A 137 -1.71 -0.67 -1.91
N ALA A 138 -2.59 -0.11 -2.75
CA ALA A 138 -3.95 -0.63 -2.92
C ALA A 138 -3.95 -2.03 -3.56
N SER A 139 -3.07 -2.29 -4.52
CA SER A 139 -2.88 -3.61 -5.12
C SER A 139 -2.39 -4.63 -4.10
N ASP A 140 -1.39 -4.26 -3.29
CA ASP A 140 -0.83 -5.15 -2.27
C ASP A 140 -1.85 -5.44 -1.16
N ARG A 141 -2.61 -4.43 -0.72
CA ARG A 141 -3.75 -4.62 0.20
C ARG A 141 -4.76 -5.60 -0.39
N ARG A 142 -5.14 -5.44 -1.66
CA ARG A 142 -6.11 -6.32 -2.34
C ARG A 142 -5.61 -7.76 -2.44
N LYS A 143 -4.33 -7.96 -2.74
CA LYS A 143 -3.71 -9.30 -2.78
C LYS A 143 -3.73 -9.98 -1.40
N GLN A 144 -3.51 -9.22 -0.31
CA GLN A 144 -3.53 -9.75 1.05
C GLN A 144 -4.93 -10.10 1.54
N VAL A 145 -5.91 -9.27 1.21
CA VAL A 145 -7.31 -9.43 1.65
C VAL A 145 -8.06 -10.48 0.82
N GLY A 146 -7.66 -10.69 -0.45
CA GLY A 146 -8.35 -11.60 -1.38
C GLY A 146 -9.80 -11.19 -1.58
N THR A 147 -10.69 -12.18 -1.67
CA THR A 147 -12.15 -11.98 -1.73
C THR A 147 -12.78 -11.86 -0.34
N GLY A 148 -12.03 -12.21 0.72
CA GLY A 148 -12.53 -12.30 2.09
C GLY A 148 -13.44 -13.51 2.34
N GLU A 149 -13.50 -14.46 1.41
CA GLU A 149 -14.31 -15.66 1.56
C GLU A 149 -13.78 -16.60 2.63
N ARG A 150 -14.70 -17.38 3.23
CA ARG A 150 -14.37 -18.34 4.29
C ARG A 150 -13.41 -19.44 3.83
N SER A 151 -13.34 -19.72 2.53
CA SER A 151 -12.43 -20.67 1.89
C SER A 151 -10.97 -20.22 1.96
N GLU A 152 -10.71 -18.92 1.87
CA GLU A 152 -9.37 -18.32 1.86
C GLU A 152 -8.75 -18.16 3.28
N LYS A 153 -9.37 -18.77 4.29
CA LYS A 153 -8.93 -18.65 5.67
C LYS A 153 -7.48 -19.09 5.87
N ILE A 154 -6.68 -18.23 6.49
CA ILE A 154 -5.34 -18.58 6.98
C ILE A 154 -5.39 -19.16 8.39
N ARG A 155 -6.30 -18.64 9.23
CA ARG A 155 -6.44 -19.05 10.63
C ARG A 155 -7.89 -19.11 11.06
N THR A 156 -8.22 -20.05 11.95
CA THR A 156 -9.55 -20.20 12.54
C THR A 156 -9.48 -20.06 14.04
N TYR A 157 -10.33 -19.17 14.58
CA TYR A 157 -10.59 -18.98 16.00
C TYR A 157 -11.92 -19.67 16.34
N ASN A 158 -11.85 -20.76 17.09
CA ASN A 158 -13.02 -21.55 17.49
C ASN A 158 -13.30 -21.27 18.97
N PHE A 159 -14.32 -20.46 19.25
CA PHE A 159 -14.71 -20.08 20.60
C PHE A 159 -15.30 -21.26 21.41
N PRO A 160 -16.23 -22.06 20.87
CA PRO A 160 -16.73 -23.23 21.58
C PRO A 160 -15.66 -24.22 22.01
N ASP A 161 -14.72 -24.56 21.11
CA ASP A 161 -13.66 -25.53 21.38
C ASP A 161 -12.42 -24.87 22.02
N ARG A 162 -12.43 -23.54 22.23
CA ARG A 162 -11.32 -22.74 22.81
C ARG A 162 -9.97 -23.07 22.16
N ARG A 163 -9.93 -23.12 20.82
CA ARG A 163 -8.73 -23.44 20.05
C ARG A 163 -8.53 -22.45 18.91
N VAL A 164 -7.26 -22.27 18.54
CA VAL A 164 -6.83 -21.52 17.36
C VAL A 164 -6.06 -22.47 16.45
N THR A 165 -6.45 -22.52 15.17
CA THR A 165 -5.79 -23.38 14.18
C THR A 165 -5.26 -22.51 13.04
N ASP A 166 -3.95 -22.53 12.80
CA ASP A 166 -3.33 -21.97 11.61
C ASP A 166 -3.27 -23.01 10.50
N HIS A 167 -3.98 -22.74 9.41
CA HIS A 167 -4.15 -23.72 8.32
C HIS A 167 -2.94 -23.81 7.39
N ARG A 168 -2.04 -22.82 7.41
CA ARG A 168 -0.84 -22.80 6.56
C ARG A 168 0.17 -23.86 6.99
N ILE A 169 0.27 -24.09 8.29
CA ILE A 169 1.22 -25.03 8.89
C ILE A 169 0.53 -26.17 9.66
N GLY A 170 -0.81 -26.22 9.69
CA GLY A 170 -1.58 -27.23 10.41
C GLY A 170 -1.45 -27.15 11.95
N LEU A 171 -0.95 -26.05 12.49
CA LEU A 171 -0.74 -25.88 13.94
C LEU A 171 -2.06 -25.57 14.64
N THR A 172 -2.37 -26.32 15.70
CA THR A 172 -3.53 -26.08 16.56
C THR A 172 -3.08 -25.82 18.00
N LEU A 173 -3.50 -24.70 18.55
CA LEU A 173 -3.19 -24.28 19.93
C LEU A 173 -4.46 -24.17 20.75
N HIS A 174 -4.42 -24.68 21.99
CA HIS A 174 -5.51 -24.64 22.95
C HIS A 174 -5.37 -23.49 23.97
N LYS A 175 -4.41 -22.58 23.77
CA LYS A 175 -4.19 -21.36 24.56
C LYS A 175 -5.03 -20.19 24.05
N PHE A 176 -6.32 -20.43 23.87
CA PHE A 176 -7.24 -19.51 23.16
C PHE A 176 -7.25 -18.11 23.76
N ASP A 177 -7.42 -17.99 25.09
CA ASP A 177 -7.51 -16.67 25.74
C ASP A 177 -6.20 -15.90 25.68
N LEU A 178 -5.07 -16.59 25.92
CA LEU A 178 -3.74 -15.96 25.81
C LEU A 178 -3.48 -15.40 24.42
N ILE A 179 -3.90 -16.13 23.39
CA ILE A 179 -3.76 -15.67 21.99
C ILE A 179 -4.64 -14.44 21.73
N LEU A 180 -5.86 -14.38 22.27
CA LEU A 180 -6.72 -13.21 22.16
C LEU A 180 -6.16 -12.01 22.95
N ASP A 181 -5.48 -12.25 24.05
CA ASP A 181 -4.80 -11.24 24.87
C ASP A 181 -3.47 -10.78 24.26
N GLY A 182 -3.03 -11.39 23.13
CA GLY A 182 -1.88 -10.96 22.36
C GLY A 182 -0.64 -11.83 22.46
N ASP A 183 -0.67 -12.99 23.14
CA ASP A 183 0.44 -13.95 23.15
C ASP A 183 0.47 -14.75 21.83
N LEU A 184 1.06 -14.14 20.81
CA LEU A 184 1.22 -14.72 19.48
C LEU A 184 2.60 -15.36 19.25
N GLN A 185 3.48 -15.40 20.27
CA GLN A 185 4.89 -15.75 20.07
C GLN A 185 5.05 -17.15 19.46
N GLU A 186 4.34 -18.14 19.99
CA GLU A 186 4.41 -19.53 19.50
C GLU A 186 3.99 -19.66 18.03
N LEU A 187 2.92 -18.91 17.62
CA LEU A 187 2.47 -18.86 16.24
C LEU A 187 3.51 -18.21 15.32
N VAL A 188 4.08 -17.08 15.76
CA VAL A 188 5.10 -16.34 14.99
C VAL A 188 6.36 -17.18 14.80
N ASP A 189 6.80 -17.88 15.83
CA ASP A 189 8.00 -18.73 15.78
C ASP A 189 7.79 -19.92 14.83
N ALA A 190 6.65 -20.60 14.93
CA ALA A 190 6.31 -21.72 14.05
C ALA A 190 6.19 -21.29 12.59
N LEU A 191 5.51 -20.16 12.31
CA LEU A 191 5.40 -19.61 10.96
C LEU A 191 6.73 -19.12 10.40
N THR A 192 7.58 -18.52 11.25
CA THR A 192 8.93 -18.09 10.84
C THR A 192 9.81 -19.31 10.50
N ALA A 193 9.71 -20.40 11.27
CA ALA A 193 10.44 -21.63 10.99
C ALA A 193 9.98 -22.26 9.67
N ALA A 194 8.67 -22.32 9.42
CA ALA A 194 8.11 -22.84 8.17
C ALA A 194 8.52 -22.00 6.95
N ASP A 195 8.48 -20.67 7.06
CA ASP A 195 8.88 -19.75 6.00
C ASP A 195 10.38 -19.90 5.65
N ARG A 196 11.24 -20.03 6.67
CA ARG A 196 12.67 -20.30 6.46
C ARG A 196 12.93 -21.65 5.79
N ALA A 197 12.20 -22.69 6.21
CA ALA A 197 12.33 -24.00 5.60
C ALA A 197 11.92 -23.97 4.12
N ALA A 198 10.82 -23.31 3.79
CA ALA A 198 10.38 -23.13 2.41
C ALA A 198 11.39 -22.33 1.57
N ALA A 199 11.97 -21.27 2.12
CA ALA A 199 12.97 -20.47 1.42
C ALA A 199 14.25 -21.27 1.12
N LEU A 200 14.69 -22.13 2.05
CA LEU A 200 15.84 -23.02 1.83
C LEU A 200 15.57 -24.08 0.75
N GLN A 201 14.37 -24.62 0.69
CA GLN A 201 13.99 -25.58 -0.36
C GLN A 201 14.03 -24.94 -1.76
N VAL A 202 13.50 -23.71 -1.91
CA VAL A 202 13.57 -22.97 -3.18
C VAL A 202 15.01 -22.69 -3.61
N GLN A 203 15.90 -22.37 -2.67
CA GLN A 203 17.34 -22.17 -2.97
C GLN A 203 18.04 -23.46 -3.40
N GLN A 204 17.65 -24.61 -2.87
CA GLN A 204 18.21 -25.91 -3.27
C GLN A 204 17.72 -26.38 -4.63
N GLU A 205 16.50 -25.99 -5.03
CA GLU A 205 15.92 -26.32 -6.34
C GLU A 205 16.40 -25.41 -7.48
N GLN A 206 17.07 -24.30 -7.19
CA GLN A 206 17.73 -23.42 -8.15
C GLN A 206 19.23 -23.38 -7.89
N PRO A 207 19.99 -24.45 -8.21
CA PRO A 207 21.45 -24.37 -8.22
C PRO A 207 21.87 -23.52 -9.40
N ASP A 208 22.60 -22.44 -9.11
CA ASP A 208 23.34 -21.55 -10.01
C ASP A 208 23.08 -21.68 -11.52
N GLN A 209 22.33 -20.69 -12.08
CA GLN A 209 22.43 -20.32 -13.48
C GLN A 209 23.41 -19.16 -13.64
#